data_d80f3cb22b215e814838f545d6082e6e
#
_entry.id   d80f3cb22b215e814838f545d6082e6e
#
_cell.length_a   1.000
_cell.length_b   1.000
_cell.length_c   1.000
_cell.angle_alpha   90.00
_cell.angle_beta   90.00
_cell.angle_gamma   90.00
#
_symmetry.space_group_name_H-M   'P 1'
#
loop_
_entity.id
_entity.type
_entity.pdbx_description
1 polymer ?
#
loop_
_entity_poly.entity_id
_entity_poly.type
_entity_poly.pdbx_seq_one_letter_code
_entity_poly.pdbx_strand_id
1 'polypeptide(L)'
;MTVNGYTITGDHYFFLNFYQLMDLTSAKKAGSSRLYDFPKFFVGQYEFFHYVELAKRLRMNAVLMKARGIGYSEINASILANAYNSFRNSVNVLSAQLENYLNKTLDKVWNALAFLNNYTDGGFFKLRQVSDTYTKKRASVYKIINGQKIETGWMS
;
A
#
# COMPACT_ATOMS: atom_id res chain seq x y z
N MET A 1 -2.33 -18.23 -0.51
CA MET A 1 -3.79 -18.20 -0.27
C MET A 1 -4.50 -18.58 -1.56
N THR A 2 -5.57 -19.37 -1.49
CA THR A 2 -6.37 -19.75 -2.68
C THR A 2 -7.80 -19.30 -2.46
N VAL A 3 -8.38 -18.58 -3.42
CA VAL A 3 -9.77 -18.10 -3.40
C VAL A 3 -10.41 -18.50 -4.73
N ASN A 4 -11.51 -19.25 -4.70
CA ASN A 4 -12.23 -19.69 -5.91
C ASN A 4 -11.33 -20.32 -6.98
N GLY A 5 -10.31 -21.10 -6.60
CA GLY A 5 -9.34 -21.70 -7.50
C GLY A 5 -8.17 -20.80 -7.94
N TYR A 6 -8.18 -19.53 -7.61
CA TYR A 6 -7.09 -18.58 -7.92
C TYR A 6 -6.05 -18.58 -6.79
N THR A 7 -4.77 -18.74 -7.17
CA THR A 7 -3.66 -18.61 -6.22
C THR A 7 -3.25 -17.14 -6.10
N ILE A 8 -3.37 -16.61 -4.89
CA ILE A 8 -3.14 -15.20 -4.58
C ILE A 8 -1.85 -15.05 -3.82
N THR A 9 -0.94 -14.23 -4.34
CA THR A 9 0.40 -13.96 -3.78
C THR A 9 0.75 -12.47 -3.89
N GLY A 10 1.87 -12.07 -3.30
CA GLY A 10 2.46 -10.76 -3.48
C GLY A 10 1.53 -9.59 -3.10
N ASP A 11 1.49 -8.58 -3.95
CA ASP A 11 0.72 -7.36 -3.74
C ASP A 11 -0.78 -7.62 -3.60
N HIS A 12 -1.33 -8.61 -4.30
CA HIS A 12 -2.75 -8.95 -4.19
C HIS A 12 -3.08 -9.58 -2.84
N TYR A 13 -2.20 -10.44 -2.32
CA TYR A 13 -2.36 -11.00 -0.97
C TYR A 13 -2.32 -9.90 0.09
N PHE A 14 -1.38 -8.95 -0.03
CA PHE A 14 -1.30 -7.80 0.84
C PHE A 14 -2.59 -6.96 0.78
N PHE A 15 -3.09 -6.67 -0.43
CA PHE A 15 -4.31 -5.91 -0.62
C PHE A 15 -5.52 -6.53 0.08
N LEU A 16 -5.71 -7.83 -0.04
CA LEU A 16 -6.88 -8.50 0.55
C LEU A 16 -6.81 -8.69 2.07
N ASN A 17 -5.60 -8.74 2.65
CA ASN A 17 -5.44 -9.14 4.05
C ASN A 17 -4.88 -8.04 4.95
N PHE A 18 -4.21 -7.03 4.38
CA PHE A 18 -3.49 -6.01 5.14
C PHE A 18 -3.83 -4.58 4.73
N TYR A 19 -4.76 -4.39 3.84
CA TYR A 19 -5.22 -3.09 3.38
C TYR A 19 -6.71 -2.89 3.70
N GLN A 20 -7.09 -1.71 4.15
CA GLN A 20 -8.49 -1.39 4.41
C GLN A 20 -9.03 -0.35 3.43
N LEU A 21 -10.25 -0.58 2.98
CA LEU A 21 -11.04 0.35 2.18
C LEU A 21 -12.01 1.13 3.06
N MET A 22 -12.23 2.38 2.73
CA MET A 22 -13.34 3.14 3.29
C MET A 22 -14.63 2.76 2.54
N ASP A 23 -15.50 2.02 3.19
CA ASP A 23 -16.81 1.65 2.65
C ASP A 23 -17.87 2.70 3.02
N LEU A 24 -18.11 3.62 2.09
CA LEU A 24 -19.11 4.67 2.25
C LEU A 24 -20.55 4.13 2.20
N THR A 25 -20.78 2.98 1.56
CA THR A 25 -22.12 2.40 1.41
C THR A 25 -22.57 1.75 2.70
N SER A 26 -21.72 0.92 3.27
CA SER A 26 -21.99 0.28 4.56
C SER A 26 -21.96 1.29 5.70
N ALA A 27 -21.10 2.31 5.64
CA ALA A 27 -21.07 3.40 6.60
C ALA A 27 -22.41 4.15 6.66
N LYS A 28 -23.00 4.49 5.52
CA LYS A 28 -24.33 5.14 5.46
C LYS A 28 -25.43 4.27 6.05
N LYS A 29 -25.43 2.97 5.76
CA LYS A 29 -26.41 2.03 6.30
C LYS A 29 -26.29 1.85 7.82
N ALA A 30 -25.07 1.92 8.34
CA ALA A 30 -24.81 1.80 9.78
C ALA A 30 -24.95 3.13 10.54
N GLY A 31 -25.35 4.22 9.88
CA GLY A 31 -25.44 5.53 10.51
C GLY A 31 -24.06 6.13 10.91
N SER A 32 -22.98 5.57 10.39
CA SER A 32 -21.60 6.01 10.65
C SER A 32 -21.09 6.88 9.51
N SER A 33 -20.24 7.85 9.81
CA SER A 33 -19.59 8.67 8.80
C SER A 33 -18.47 7.95 8.06
N ARG A 34 -17.86 6.93 8.69
CA ARG A 34 -16.74 6.16 8.12
C ARG A 34 -16.77 4.73 8.64
N LEU A 35 -16.77 3.79 7.73
CA LEU A 35 -16.56 2.37 8.02
C LEU A 35 -15.42 1.87 7.14
N TYR A 36 -14.47 1.16 7.76
CA TYR A 36 -13.37 0.54 7.06
C TYR A 36 -13.58 -0.97 7.02
N ASP A 37 -13.37 -1.57 5.87
CA ASP A 37 -13.47 -3.01 5.66
C ASP A 37 -12.35 -3.50 4.75
N PHE A 38 -12.07 -4.80 4.80
CA PHE A 38 -11.10 -5.41 3.91
C PHE A 38 -11.65 -5.52 2.48
N PRO A 39 -10.78 -5.37 1.47
CA PRO A 39 -11.20 -5.56 0.09
C PRO A 39 -11.75 -6.97 -0.15
N LYS A 40 -12.81 -7.05 -0.93
CA LYS A 40 -13.32 -8.33 -1.41
C LYS A 40 -12.59 -8.75 -2.69
N PHE A 41 -12.45 -10.05 -2.88
CA PHE A 41 -11.86 -10.60 -4.09
C PHE A 41 -12.73 -10.34 -5.32
N PHE A 42 -12.11 -9.84 -6.39
CA PHE A 42 -12.71 -9.73 -7.73
C PHE A 42 -11.73 -10.23 -8.78
N VAL A 43 -12.24 -10.94 -9.78
CA VAL A 43 -11.42 -11.49 -10.88
C VAL A 43 -10.62 -10.40 -11.61
N GLY A 44 -11.25 -9.27 -11.93
CA GLY A 44 -10.55 -8.17 -12.59
C GLY A 44 -9.41 -7.55 -11.76
N GLN A 45 -9.49 -7.60 -10.43
CA GLN A 45 -8.36 -7.22 -9.57
C GLN A 45 -7.23 -8.27 -9.66
N TYR A 46 -7.59 -9.55 -9.65
CA TYR A 46 -6.61 -10.63 -9.82
C TYR A 46 -5.84 -10.50 -11.12
N GLU A 47 -6.55 -10.29 -12.24
CA GLU A 47 -5.93 -10.08 -13.55
C GLU A 47 -5.00 -8.88 -13.56
N PHE A 48 -5.40 -7.77 -12.92
CA PHE A 48 -4.57 -6.59 -12.83
C PHE A 48 -3.29 -6.83 -12.01
N PHE A 49 -3.40 -7.41 -10.82
CA PHE A 49 -2.22 -7.72 -10.00
C PHE A 49 -1.28 -8.67 -10.74
N HIS A 50 -1.84 -9.66 -11.42
CA HIS A 50 -1.06 -10.60 -12.22
C HIS A 50 -0.33 -9.92 -13.38
N TYR A 51 -1.02 -9.01 -14.07
CA TYR A 51 -0.44 -8.19 -15.13
C TYR A 51 0.72 -7.32 -14.62
N VAL A 52 0.54 -6.65 -13.47
CA VAL A 52 1.60 -5.84 -12.86
C VAL A 52 2.79 -6.71 -12.43
N GLU A 53 2.53 -7.88 -11.85
CA GLU A 53 3.59 -8.81 -11.46
C GLU A 53 4.37 -9.34 -12.67
N LEU A 54 3.68 -9.67 -13.75
CA LEU A 54 4.30 -10.06 -15.00
C LEU A 54 5.18 -8.94 -15.58
N ALA A 55 4.68 -7.72 -15.60
CA ALA A 55 5.45 -6.55 -16.05
C ALA A 55 6.73 -6.35 -15.22
N LYS A 56 6.64 -6.49 -13.89
CA LYS A 56 7.80 -6.44 -12.99
C LYS A 56 8.83 -7.52 -13.34
N ARG A 57 8.40 -8.76 -13.56
CA ARG A 57 9.29 -9.89 -13.93
C ARG A 57 9.98 -9.65 -15.27
N LEU A 58 9.26 -9.13 -16.24
CA LEU A 58 9.78 -8.81 -17.57
C LEU A 58 10.56 -7.49 -17.61
N ARG A 59 10.64 -6.74 -16.50
CA ARG A 59 11.24 -5.41 -16.41
C ARG A 59 10.64 -4.40 -17.41
N MET A 60 9.32 -4.50 -17.60
CA MET A 60 8.56 -3.65 -18.50
C MET A 60 7.65 -2.71 -17.70
N ASN A 61 7.27 -1.60 -18.33
CA ASN A 61 6.25 -0.72 -17.78
C ASN A 61 4.86 -1.33 -17.97
N ALA A 62 4.02 -1.21 -16.95
CA ALA A 62 2.62 -1.56 -17.04
C ALA A 62 1.79 -0.31 -17.36
N VAL A 63 0.97 -0.37 -18.41
CA VAL A 63 0.05 0.70 -18.80
C VAL A 63 -1.36 0.18 -18.68
N LEU A 64 -2.20 0.91 -17.96
CA LEU A 64 -3.59 0.54 -17.74
C LEU A 64 -4.53 1.66 -18.19
N MET A 65 -5.42 1.34 -19.10
CA MET A 65 -6.57 2.18 -19.46
C MET A 65 -7.82 1.65 -18.76
N LYS A 66 -8.50 2.51 -18.02
CA LYS A 66 -9.64 2.09 -17.19
C LYS A 66 -10.74 3.14 -17.11
N ALA A 67 -11.96 2.68 -16.85
CA ALA A 67 -13.07 3.56 -16.49
C ALA A 67 -12.93 4.12 -15.05
N ARG A 68 -13.68 5.17 -14.73
CA ARG A 68 -13.77 5.68 -13.36
C ARG A 68 -14.49 4.69 -12.44
N GLY A 69 -14.18 4.74 -11.15
CA GLY A 69 -14.93 4.00 -10.11
C GLY A 69 -14.50 2.56 -9.87
N ILE A 70 -13.51 2.03 -10.59
CA ILE A 70 -13.07 0.62 -10.45
C ILE A 70 -12.10 0.39 -9.28
N GLY A 71 -11.81 1.41 -8.47
CA GLY A 71 -10.98 1.24 -7.26
C GLY A 71 -9.46 1.17 -7.48
N TYR A 72 -8.95 1.43 -8.69
CA TYR A 72 -7.50 1.31 -8.96
C TYR A 72 -6.60 2.27 -8.16
N SER A 73 -7.11 3.40 -7.68
CA SER A 73 -6.33 4.25 -6.78
C SER A 73 -6.11 3.60 -5.41
N GLU A 74 -7.03 2.74 -4.95
CA GLU A 74 -6.85 1.91 -3.76
C GLU A 74 -5.80 0.83 -4.01
N ILE A 75 -5.88 0.16 -5.15
CA ILE A 75 -4.90 -0.87 -5.53
C ILE A 75 -3.50 -0.27 -5.62
N ASN A 76 -3.33 0.88 -6.29
CA ASN A 76 -2.05 1.56 -6.37
C ASN A 76 -1.53 1.99 -5.00
N ALA A 77 -2.39 2.51 -4.13
CA ALA A 77 -2.01 2.87 -2.77
C ALA A 77 -1.56 1.64 -1.97
N SER A 78 -2.24 0.50 -2.13
CA SER A 78 -1.85 -0.76 -1.51
C SER A 78 -0.50 -1.27 -2.00
N ILE A 79 -0.24 -1.24 -3.31
CA ILE A 79 1.05 -1.62 -3.89
C ILE A 79 2.18 -0.75 -3.33
N LEU A 80 1.97 0.57 -3.25
CA LEU A 80 2.95 1.49 -2.68
C LEU A 80 3.18 1.24 -1.19
N ALA A 81 2.12 1.02 -0.41
CA ALA A 81 2.21 0.71 1.01
C ALA A 81 2.96 -0.60 1.26
N ASN A 82 2.66 -1.65 0.46
CA ASN A 82 3.36 -2.92 0.53
C ASN A 82 4.84 -2.78 0.16
N ALA A 83 5.14 -2.09 -0.94
CA ALA A 83 6.51 -1.88 -1.38
C ALA A 83 7.33 -1.09 -0.35
N TYR A 84 6.78 -0.01 0.20
CA TYR A 84 7.41 0.77 1.25
C TYR A 84 7.74 -0.08 2.48
N ASN A 85 6.84 -0.97 2.85
CA ASN A 85 6.91 -1.70 4.09
C ASN A 85 7.70 -3.01 3.99
N SER A 86 7.59 -3.74 2.88
CA SER A 86 8.08 -5.11 2.75
C SER A 86 9.42 -5.21 2.05
N PHE A 87 9.79 -4.25 1.21
CA PHE A 87 11.02 -4.33 0.42
C PHE A 87 12.14 -3.48 1.01
N ARG A 88 13.35 -4.03 0.98
CA ARG A 88 14.58 -3.30 1.35
C ARG A 88 14.98 -2.37 0.20
N ASN A 89 15.46 -1.18 0.56
CA ASN A 89 15.98 -0.19 -0.37
C ASN A 89 14.96 0.16 -1.49
N SER A 90 13.68 0.15 -1.15
CA SER A 90 12.64 0.50 -2.10
C SER A 90 12.52 2.02 -2.25
N VAL A 91 12.40 2.48 -3.49
CA VAL A 91 12.06 3.86 -3.81
C VAL A 91 10.72 3.83 -4.55
N ASN A 92 9.72 4.42 -3.95
CA ASN A 92 8.38 4.44 -4.49
C ASN A 92 7.96 5.88 -4.79
N VAL A 93 7.58 6.15 -6.02
CA VAL A 93 7.20 7.49 -6.48
C VAL A 93 5.78 7.45 -7.01
N LEU A 94 4.96 8.36 -6.53
CA LEU A 94 3.62 8.60 -7.05
C LEU A 94 3.60 9.96 -7.73
N SER A 95 3.08 10.02 -8.94
CA SER A 95 2.89 11.28 -9.67
C SER A 95 1.46 11.37 -10.23
N ALA A 96 0.95 12.58 -10.32
CA ALA A 96 -0.32 12.88 -10.93
C ALA A 96 -0.28 14.27 -11.57
N GLN A 97 -1.14 14.50 -12.56
CA GLN A 97 -1.22 15.79 -13.24
C GLN A 97 -1.65 16.92 -12.29
N LEU A 98 -2.54 16.64 -11.35
CA LEU A 98 -3.04 17.60 -10.37
C LEU A 98 -2.73 17.14 -8.96
N GLU A 99 -2.28 18.06 -8.13
CA GLU A 99 -1.94 17.83 -6.73
C GLU A 99 -3.09 17.22 -5.93
N ASN A 100 -4.32 17.66 -6.16
CA ASN A 100 -5.48 17.11 -5.47
C ASN A 100 -5.68 15.60 -5.71
N TYR A 101 -5.35 15.08 -6.89
CA TYR A 101 -5.43 13.64 -7.16
C TYR A 101 -4.28 12.88 -6.52
N LEU A 102 -3.11 13.49 -6.51
CA LEU A 102 -1.94 12.96 -5.84
C LEU A 102 -2.23 12.81 -4.33
N ASN A 103 -2.66 13.89 -3.69
CA ASN A 103 -2.91 13.94 -2.25
C ASN A 103 -3.96 12.92 -1.82
N LYS A 104 -5.07 12.78 -2.55
CA LYS A 104 -6.08 11.75 -2.28
C LYS A 104 -5.54 10.32 -2.33
N THR A 105 -4.56 10.06 -3.18
CA THR A 105 -3.93 8.73 -3.25
C THR A 105 -2.88 8.56 -2.17
N LEU A 106 -2.11 9.60 -1.84
CA LEU A 106 -1.18 9.59 -0.73
C LEU A 106 -1.88 9.38 0.61
N ASP A 107 -3.02 10.02 0.84
CA ASP A 107 -3.83 9.80 2.05
C ASP A 107 -4.19 8.31 2.24
N LYS A 108 -4.49 7.62 1.15
CA LYS A 108 -4.78 6.18 1.19
C LYS A 108 -3.55 5.36 1.58
N VAL A 109 -2.38 5.73 1.07
CA VAL A 109 -1.11 5.08 1.45
C VAL A 109 -0.82 5.31 2.92
N TRP A 110 -0.98 6.56 3.41
CA TRP A 110 -0.73 6.91 4.81
C TRP A 110 -1.72 6.22 5.75
N ASN A 111 -2.99 6.16 5.38
CA ASN A 111 -4.01 5.43 6.15
C ASN A 111 -3.70 3.93 6.22
N ALA A 112 -3.26 3.32 5.12
CA ALA A 112 -2.83 1.93 5.12
C ALA A 112 -1.66 1.69 6.07
N LEU A 113 -0.62 2.52 6.01
CA LEU A 113 0.54 2.40 6.90
C LEU A 113 0.17 2.62 8.37
N ALA A 114 -0.70 3.59 8.66
CA ALA A 114 -1.20 3.83 10.01
C ALA A 114 -2.03 2.66 10.54
N PHE A 115 -2.92 2.10 9.70
CA PHE A 115 -3.69 0.90 10.06
C PHE A 115 -2.76 -0.25 10.43
N LEU A 116 -1.80 -0.53 9.59
CA LEU A 116 -0.84 -1.61 9.80
C LEU A 116 -0.04 -1.43 11.10
N ASN A 117 0.42 -0.21 11.40
CA ASN A 117 1.12 0.10 12.62
C ASN A 117 0.27 -0.15 13.86
N ASN A 118 -0.96 0.34 13.84
CA ASN A 118 -1.87 0.23 14.97
C ASN A 118 -2.30 -1.21 15.24
N TYR A 119 -2.46 -2.02 14.18
CA TYR A 119 -2.93 -3.41 14.30
C TYR A 119 -1.84 -4.40 14.71
N THR A 120 -0.59 -4.06 14.53
CA THR A 120 0.53 -4.97 14.78
C THR A 120 1.44 -4.52 15.92
N ASP A 121 1.04 -3.47 16.62
CA ASP A 121 1.82 -2.88 17.71
C ASP A 121 3.27 -2.52 17.28
N GLY A 122 3.42 -2.10 16.02
CA GLY A 122 4.70 -1.83 15.41
C GLY A 122 5.56 -3.07 15.13
N GLY A 123 5.06 -4.28 15.43
CA GLY A 123 5.83 -5.52 15.31
C GLY A 123 6.04 -6.00 13.88
N PHE A 124 5.10 -5.72 13.00
CA PHE A 124 5.12 -6.15 11.61
C PHE A 124 5.70 -5.08 10.68
N PHE A 125 5.77 -3.82 11.11
CA PHE A 125 6.07 -2.70 10.23
C PHE A 125 7.26 -1.84 10.66
N LYS A 126 7.93 -1.37 9.63
CA LYS A 126 8.97 -0.37 9.68
C LYS A 126 8.39 1.00 9.96
N LEU A 127 8.37 1.43 11.17
CA LEU A 127 7.90 2.77 11.45
C LEU A 127 8.93 3.71 12.05
N ARG A 128 10.18 3.39 11.97
CA ARG A 128 11.20 4.40 12.24
C ARG A 128 11.38 5.30 11.04
N GLN A 129 10.54 6.29 10.96
CA GLN A 129 10.60 7.33 9.96
C GLN A 129 11.81 8.23 10.25
N VAL A 130 12.69 8.35 9.28
CA VAL A 130 13.81 9.31 9.30
C VAL A 130 13.35 10.66 8.76
N SER A 131 12.36 10.66 7.89
CA SER A 131 11.68 11.83 7.38
C SER A 131 10.20 11.54 7.26
N ASP A 132 9.38 12.38 7.86
CA ASP A 132 7.92 12.30 7.83
C ASP A 132 7.33 13.66 7.46
N THR A 133 7.29 13.92 6.16
CA THR A 133 6.53 15.02 5.61
C THR A 133 5.30 14.48 4.89
N TYR A 134 4.30 15.31 4.64
CA TYR A 134 3.10 14.89 3.92
C TYR A 134 3.41 14.27 2.55
N THR A 135 4.38 14.83 1.83
CA THR A 135 4.74 14.41 0.48
C THR A 135 5.87 13.38 0.43
N LYS A 136 6.56 13.12 1.57
CA LYS A 136 7.71 12.22 1.60
C LYS A 136 7.80 11.50 2.94
N LYS A 137 7.81 10.18 2.88
CA LYS A 137 8.13 9.33 4.03
C LYS A 137 9.37 8.49 3.74
N ARG A 138 10.27 8.45 4.70
CA ARG A 138 11.47 7.62 4.64
C ARG A 138 11.58 6.81 5.91
N ALA A 139 11.68 5.50 5.78
CA ALA A 139 11.90 4.57 6.87
C ALA A 139 13.32 4.01 6.83
N SER A 140 13.93 3.87 7.99
CA SER A 140 15.25 3.28 8.14
C SER A 140 15.34 2.55 9.49
N VAL A 141 16.03 1.43 9.52
CA VAL A 141 16.40 0.73 10.76
C VAL A 141 17.85 1.05 11.09
N TYR A 142 18.10 1.57 12.28
CA TYR A 142 19.44 1.91 12.72
C TYR A 142 19.73 1.35 14.13
N LYS A 143 20.99 1.12 14.40
CA LYS A 143 21.51 0.86 15.75
C LYS A 143 22.41 2.01 16.16
N ILE A 144 22.48 2.25 17.45
CA ILE A 144 23.48 3.15 18.02
C ILE A 144 24.69 2.28 18.41
N ILE A 145 25.83 2.51 17.78
CA ILE A 145 27.09 1.84 18.08
C ILE A 145 28.10 2.94 18.39
N ASN A 146 28.67 2.91 19.58
CA ASN A 146 29.62 3.93 20.07
C ASN A 146 29.11 5.38 19.96
N GLY A 147 27.81 5.56 20.25
CA GLY A 147 27.16 6.89 20.16
C GLY A 147 26.81 7.38 18.75
N GLN A 148 27.19 6.64 17.71
CA GLN A 148 26.85 6.96 16.32
C GLN A 148 25.66 6.15 15.83
N LYS A 149 24.77 6.79 15.06
CA LYS A 149 23.67 6.11 14.35
C LYS A 149 24.20 5.42 13.11
N ILE A 150 24.17 4.08 13.11
CA ILE A 150 24.55 3.27 11.95
C ILE A 150 23.27 2.63 11.39
N GLU A 151 22.97 2.88 10.12
CA GLU A 151 21.85 2.24 9.45
C GLU A 151 22.16 0.75 9.22
N THR A 152 21.40 -0.14 9.89
CA THR A 152 21.63 -1.58 9.87
C THR A 152 20.51 -2.36 9.21
N GLY A 153 19.41 -1.69 8.87
CA GLY A 153 18.23 -2.29 8.28
C GLY A 153 17.99 -1.86 6.83
N TRP A 154 16.76 -2.08 6.40
CA TRP A 154 16.34 -1.62 5.08
C TRP A 154 15.77 -0.22 5.15
N MET A 155 15.93 0.50 4.04
CA MET A 155 15.48 1.87 3.83
C MET A 155 14.37 1.88 2.76
N SER A 156 13.39 2.68 2.96
CA SER A 156 12.31 2.91 1.97
C SER A 156 11.92 4.38 1.97
#